data_186e5416eaf6478d04ee4b336ededf0a
#
_entry.id   186e5416eaf6478d04ee4b336ededf0a
#
_cell.length_a   1.000
_cell.length_b   1.000
_cell.length_c   1.000
_cell.angle_alpha   90.00
_cell.angle_beta   90.00
_cell.angle_gamma   90.00
#
_symmetry.space_group_name_H-M   'P 1'
#
loop_
_entity.id
_entity.type
_entity.pdbx_description
1 polymer ?
#
loop_
_entity_poly.entity_id
_entity_poly.type
_entity_poly.pdbx_seq_one_letter_code
_entity_poly.pdbx_strand_id
1 'polypeptide(L)' 'MTARQIVEMATGYCGVSNSELARRLGWSPQLLNKRLNTGKFTVEEWERIGEALGAVARVGFKFPDGTEI' A
#
# COMPACT_ATOMS: atom_id res chain seq x y z
N MET A 1 -2.18 12.81 3.41
CA MET A 1 -2.18 11.40 3.91
C MET A 1 -0.87 10.76 3.53
N THR A 2 -0.24 10.07 4.47
CA THR A 2 1.04 9.40 4.24
C THR A 2 0.83 7.98 3.72
N ALA A 3 1.88 7.41 3.13
CA ALA A 3 1.83 6.01 2.69
C ALA A 3 1.51 5.07 3.85
N ARG A 4 2.11 5.31 5.03
CA ARG A 4 1.81 4.53 6.24
C ARG A 4 0.33 4.58 6.58
N GLN A 5 -0.26 5.76 6.57
CA GLN A 5 -1.69 5.91 6.88
C GLN A 5 -2.57 5.15 5.89
N ILE A 6 -2.24 5.22 4.59
CA ILE A 6 -2.99 4.50 3.56
C ILE A 6 -2.93 2.99 3.82
N VAL A 7 -1.72 2.46 4.05
CA VAL A 7 -1.54 1.03 4.29
C VAL A 7 -2.23 0.60 5.59
N GLU A 8 -2.11 1.38 6.65
CA GLU A 8 -2.75 1.07 7.93
C GLU A 8 -4.28 1.07 7.82
N MET A 9 -4.84 1.99 7.07
CA MET A 9 -6.29 2.01 6.82
C MET A 9 -6.72 0.77 6.03
N ALA A 10 -5.95 0.39 5.02
CA ALA A 10 -6.27 -0.76 4.19
C ALA A 10 -6.14 -2.07 4.98
N THR A 11 -5.06 -2.24 5.73
CA THR A 11 -4.88 -3.45 6.56
C THR A 11 -5.92 -3.53 7.66
N GLY A 12 -6.27 -2.39 8.26
CA GLY A 12 -7.34 -2.33 9.26
C GLY A 12 -8.68 -2.73 8.67
N TYR A 13 -8.98 -2.25 7.47
CA TYR A 13 -10.22 -2.61 6.77
C TYR A 13 -10.29 -4.12 6.49
N CYS A 14 -9.18 -4.72 6.10
CA CYS A 14 -9.11 -6.15 5.79
C CYS A 14 -8.95 -7.04 7.02
N GLY A 15 -8.66 -6.48 8.19
CA GLY A 15 -8.35 -7.27 9.38
C GLY A 15 -7.02 -8.01 9.26
N VAL A 16 -6.06 -7.47 8.52
CA VAL A 16 -4.74 -8.06 8.28
C VAL A 16 -3.71 -7.30 9.11
N SER A 17 -2.85 -8.03 9.83
CA SER A 17 -1.75 -7.39 10.56
C SER A 17 -0.61 -7.01 9.62
N ASN A 18 0.26 -6.09 10.07
CA ASN A 18 1.45 -5.74 9.29
C ASN A 18 2.37 -6.96 9.09
N SER A 19 2.48 -7.82 10.10
CA SER A 19 3.26 -9.07 9.97
C SER A 19 2.70 -9.98 8.89
N GLU A 20 1.38 -10.12 8.83
CA GLU A 20 0.73 -10.93 7.80
C GLU A 20 0.90 -10.30 6.42
N LEU A 21 0.78 -8.98 6.32
CA LEU A 21 1.03 -8.29 5.05
C LEU A 21 2.46 -8.53 4.58
N ALA A 22 3.45 -8.38 5.46
CA ALA A 22 4.85 -8.64 5.14
C ALA A 22 5.03 -10.07 4.62
N ARG A 23 4.43 -11.04 5.29
CA ARG A 23 4.48 -12.43 4.88
C ARG A 23 3.92 -12.63 3.47
N ARG A 24 2.80 -12.02 3.17
CA ARG A 24 2.16 -12.11 1.84
C ARG A 24 3.02 -11.48 0.76
N LEU A 25 3.75 -10.43 1.10
CA LEU A 25 4.67 -9.76 0.17
C LEU A 25 6.00 -10.48 0.01
N GLY A 26 6.31 -11.44 0.88
CA GLY A 26 7.61 -12.08 0.92
C GLY A 26 8.68 -11.18 1.55
N TRP A 27 8.27 -10.21 2.36
CA TRP A 27 9.17 -9.28 3.06
C TRP A 27 9.27 -9.64 4.53
N SER A 28 10.40 -9.28 5.15
CA SER A 28 10.47 -9.33 6.60
C SER A 28 9.62 -8.22 7.21
N PRO A 29 9.11 -8.38 8.46
CA PRO A 29 8.40 -7.30 9.12
C PRO A 29 9.23 -6.05 9.27
N GLN A 30 10.55 -6.19 9.46
CA GLN A 30 11.46 -5.06 9.57
C GLN A 30 11.55 -4.29 8.26
N LEU A 31 11.60 -4.98 7.12
CA LEU A 31 11.62 -4.32 5.81
C LEU A 31 10.33 -3.54 5.57
N LEU A 32 9.19 -4.16 5.84
CA LEU A 32 7.90 -3.47 5.67
C LEU A 32 7.85 -2.22 6.55
N ASN A 33 8.24 -2.34 7.81
CA ASN A 33 8.24 -1.21 8.73
C ASN A 33 9.15 -0.08 8.24
N LYS A 34 10.33 -0.42 7.75
CA LYS A 34 11.26 0.57 7.19
C LYS A 34 10.64 1.29 5.99
N ARG A 35 10.00 0.54 5.09
CA ARG A 35 9.37 1.12 3.91
C ARG A 35 8.17 2.01 4.29
N LEU A 36 7.39 1.61 5.30
CA LEU A 36 6.31 2.44 5.81
C LEU A 36 6.82 3.73 6.43
N ASN A 37 7.96 3.67 7.13
CA ASN A 37 8.56 4.86 7.73
C ASN A 37 9.07 5.85 6.69
N THR A 38 9.68 5.37 5.60
CA THR A 38 10.15 6.24 4.52
C THR A 38 9.02 6.70 3.62
N GLY A 39 7.95 5.93 3.53
CA GLY A 39 6.81 6.21 2.65
C GLY A 39 7.12 6.09 1.17
N LYS A 40 8.25 5.48 0.82
CA LYS A 40 8.69 5.37 -0.57
C LYS A 40 8.37 4.00 -1.13
N PHE A 41 7.35 3.95 -1.96
CA PHE A 41 6.94 2.74 -2.67
C PHE A 41 6.88 3.03 -4.16
N THR A 42 7.34 2.07 -4.96
CA THR A 42 7.14 2.13 -6.41
C THR A 42 5.69 1.80 -6.73
N VAL A 43 5.24 2.15 -7.94
CA VAL A 43 3.89 1.77 -8.40
C VAL A 43 3.71 0.26 -8.35
N GLU A 44 4.73 -0.50 -8.76
CA GLU A 44 4.70 -1.96 -8.71
C GLU A 44 4.54 -2.49 -7.29
N GLU A 45 5.18 -1.84 -6.33
CA GLU A 45 5.05 -2.23 -4.92
C GLU A 45 3.65 -1.92 -4.39
N TRP A 46 3.06 -0.79 -4.77
CA TRP A 46 1.67 -0.49 -4.44
C TRP A 46 0.73 -1.56 -5.02
N GLU A 47 0.96 -1.97 -6.24
CA GLU A 47 0.16 -3.02 -6.88
C GLU A 47 0.29 -4.35 -6.13
N ARG A 48 1.49 -4.71 -5.69
CA ARG A 48 1.71 -5.92 -4.90
C ARG A 48 1.02 -5.87 -3.55
N ILE A 49 1.05 -4.71 -2.88
CA ILE A 49 0.32 -4.53 -1.63
C ILE A 49 -1.19 -4.71 -1.87
N GLY A 50 -1.69 -4.12 -2.95
CA GLY A 50 -3.09 -4.29 -3.33
C GLY A 50 -3.45 -5.76 -3.52
N GLU A 51 -2.67 -6.50 -4.31
CA GLU A 51 -2.89 -7.93 -4.51
C GLU A 51 -2.90 -8.71 -3.19
N ALA A 52 -1.97 -8.41 -2.31
CA ALA A 52 -1.87 -9.08 -1.02
C ALA A 52 -3.11 -8.85 -0.16
N LEU A 53 -3.83 -7.74 -0.38
CA LEU A 53 -5.03 -7.38 0.37
C LEU A 53 -6.32 -7.70 -0.40
N GLY A 54 -6.22 -8.30 -1.58
CA GLY A 54 -7.39 -8.56 -2.42
C GLY A 54 -7.98 -7.31 -3.04
N ALA A 55 -7.18 -6.28 -3.24
CA ALA A 55 -7.59 -4.98 -3.76
C ALA A 55 -6.84 -4.65 -5.04
N VAL A 56 -7.26 -3.58 -5.70
CA VAL A 56 -6.56 -3.01 -6.85
C VAL A 56 -6.04 -1.64 -6.45
N ALA A 57 -4.73 -1.45 -6.52
CA ALA A 57 -4.13 -0.15 -6.25
C ALA A 57 -4.42 0.81 -7.41
N ARG A 58 -4.74 2.06 -7.05
CA ARG A 58 -4.97 3.11 -8.05
C ARG A 58 -3.94 4.20 -7.84
N VAL A 59 -3.18 4.49 -8.89
CA VAL A 59 -2.21 5.59 -8.89
C VAL A 59 -2.49 6.41 -10.15
N GLY A 60 -2.70 7.70 -9.95
CA GLY A 60 -3.02 8.55 -11.09
C GLY A 60 -3.31 9.98 -10.67
N PHE A 61 -3.77 10.76 -11.63
CA PHE A 61 -4.07 12.17 -11.43
C PHE A 61 -5.49 12.49 -11.88
N LYS A 62 -6.13 13.39 -11.14
CA LYS A 62 -7.40 13.97 -11.54
C LYS A 62 -7.17 15.45 -11.83
N PHE A 63 -7.50 15.87 -13.04
CA PHE A 63 -7.34 17.25 -13.48
C PHE A 63 -8.59 18.06 -13.19
N PRO A 64 -8.48 19.44 -13.16
CA PRO A 64 -9.64 20.27 -12.84
C PRO A 64 -10.80 20.13 -13.80
N ASP A 65 -10.57 19.69 -15.04
CA ASP A 65 -11.62 19.47 -16.03
C ASP A 65 -12.35 18.13 -15.89
N GLY A 66 -11.99 17.36 -14.86
CA GLY A 66 -12.56 16.04 -14.61
C GLY A 66 -11.81 14.87 -15.26
N THR A 67 -10.80 15.17 -16.08
CA THR A 67 -9.98 14.13 -16.70
C THR A 67 -9.18 13.37 -15.64
N GLU A 68 -9.15 12.06 -15.75
CA GLU A 68 -8.37 11.19 -14.87
C GLU A 68 -7.40 10.35 -15.71
N ILE A 69 -6.15 10.32 -15.28
CA ILE A 69 -5.09 9.54 -15.93
C ILE A 69 -4.42 8.64 -14.90
#